data_69954d673d9e31d31d25afb1caf912b4
#
_entry.id   69954d673d9e31d31d25afb1caf912b4
#
_cell.length_a   1.000
_cell.length_b   1.000
_cell.length_c   1.000
_cell.angle_alpha   90.00
_cell.angle_beta   90.00
_cell.angle_gamma   90.00
#
_symmetry.space_group_name_H-M   'P 1'
#
loop_
_entity.id
_entity.type
_entity.pdbx_description
1 polymer ?
#
loop_
_entity_poly.entity_id
_entity_poly.type
_entity_poly.pdbx_seq_one_letter_code
_entity_poly.pdbx_strand_id
1 'polypeptide(L)'
;DVEALIAKGAKALIILAMDADAIGPAVSKAKEAKIPVVAYDRLIQDKDVLYLTFDNVEVGRMQAREVLKVRPKGNYVFIKGSPTDPNADFLNGGQREVLKAAMDKGDIKIVGEQYTDGWAPENAQKNMEQILTKNANKVDAVVASNDGTAGGVVAALKAQNLVGIPVSGQDGDVAALNRVARGEQTVSVWKDSRQLGKAAGTYAAQLAGGTKVSA
;
A
#
# COMPACT_ATOMS: atom_id res chain seq x y z
N ASP A 1 5.43 -22.76 -5.23
CA ASP A 1 6.37 -22.49 -4.13
C ASP A 1 5.84 -23.01 -2.79
N VAL A 2 4.55 -22.79 -2.41
CA VAL A 2 3.96 -23.33 -1.17
C VAL A 2 4.04 -24.86 -1.13
N GLU A 3 3.65 -25.53 -2.21
CA GLU A 3 3.71 -26.99 -2.32
C GLU A 3 5.12 -27.55 -2.12
N ALA A 4 6.11 -26.87 -2.68
CA ALA A 4 7.51 -27.28 -2.51
C ALA A 4 7.98 -27.16 -1.04
N LEU A 5 7.48 -26.15 -0.31
CA LEU A 5 7.79 -25.99 1.13
C LEU A 5 7.07 -27.06 1.96
N ILE A 6 5.83 -27.38 1.63
CA ILE A 6 5.09 -28.49 2.26
C ILE A 6 5.84 -29.80 2.07
N ALA A 7 6.25 -30.11 0.85
CA ALA A 7 6.99 -31.33 0.52
C ALA A 7 8.34 -31.43 1.25
N LYS A 8 8.98 -30.29 1.54
CA LYS A 8 10.21 -30.19 2.33
C LYS A 8 9.98 -30.29 3.85
N GLY A 9 8.74 -30.44 4.29
CA GLY A 9 8.40 -30.63 5.71
C GLY A 9 8.35 -29.34 6.53
N ALA A 10 7.98 -28.22 5.90
CA ALA A 10 7.72 -26.97 6.62
C ALA A 10 6.69 -27.19 7.75
N LYS A 11 6.91 -26.56 8.90
CA LYS A 11 6.04 -26.70 10.08
C LYS A 11 5.08 -25.51 10.26
N ALA A 12 5.37 -24.40 9.62
CA ALA A 12 4.52 -23.22 9.46
C ALA A 12 4.92 -22.49 8.18
N LEU A 13 4.02 -21.69 7.65
CA LEU A 13 4.27 -20.86 6.46
C LEU A 13 3.99 -19.39 6.78
N ILE A 14 4.89 -18.51 6.35
CA ILE A 14 4.66 -17.07 6.30
C ILE A 14 4.49 -16.70 4.85
N ILE A 15 3.33 -16.18 4.47
CA ILE A 15 2.96 -15.91 3.08
C ILE A 15 2.67 -14.43 2.89
N LEU A 16 3.41 -13.79 1.99
CA LEU A 16 3.05 -12.50 1.39
C LEU A 16 2.28 -12.81 0.10
N ALA A 17 0.96 -12.68 0.12
CA ALA A 17 0.12 -12.96 -1.03
C ALA A 17 0.26 -11.83 -2.06
N MET A 18 0.72 -12.15 -3.27
CA MET A 18 0.79 -11.18 -4.38
C MET A 18 -0.59 -10.88 -4.96
N ASP A 19 -1.51 -11.84 -4.83
CA ASP A 19 -2.90 -11.76 -5.24
C ASP A 19 -3.76 -12.46 -4.18
N ALA A 20 -4.72 -11.72 -3.62
CA ALA A 20 -5.54 -12.17 -2.51
C ALA A 20 -6.49 -13.33 -2.88
N ASP A 21 -6.90 -13.42 -4.15
CA ASP A 21 -7.80 -14.46 -4.65
C ASP A 21 -7.01 -15.68 -5.13
N ALA A 22 -5.92 -15.46 -5.87
CA ALA A 22 -5.12 -16.53 -6.45
C ALA A 22 -4.38 -17.40 -5.41
N ILE A 23 -4.19 -16.92 -4.18
CA ILE A 23 -3.49 -17.66 -3.13
C ILE A 23 -4.34 -18.79 -2.52
N GLY A 24 -5.66 -18.76 -2.66
CA GLY A 24 -6.60 -19.68 -2.02
C GLY A 24 -6.24 -21.16 -2.16
N PRO A 25 -5.98 -21.71 -3.36
CA PRO A 25 -5.60 -23.11 -3.54
C PRO A 25 -4.33 -23.51 -2.76
N ALA A 26 -3.34 -22.63 -2.69
CA ALA A 26 -2.11 -22.89 -1.95
C ALA A 26 -2.35 -22.93 -0.43
N VAL A 27 -3.21 -22.06 0.09
CA VAL A 27 -3.64 -22.05 1.49
C VAL A 27 -4.41 -23.34 1.82
N SER A 28 -5.31 -23.78 0.93
CA SER A 28 -6.06 -25.02 1.11
C SER A 28 -5.12 -26.24 1.25
N LYS A 29 -4.08 -26.34 0.42
CA LYS A 29 -3.07 -27.40 0.52
C LYS A 29 -2.28 -27.35 1.83
N ALA A 30 -1.95 -26.17 2.34
CA ALA A 30 -1.30 -26.03 3.64
C ALA A 30 -2.23 -26.54 4.76
N LYS A 31 -3.52 -26.22 4.71
CA LYS A 31 -4.54 -26.69 5.67
C LYS A 31 -4.70 -28.21 5.64
N GLU A 32 -4.79 -28.82 4.46
CA GLU A 32 -4.84 -30.29 4.30
C GLU A 32 -3.63 -30.96 4.93
N ALA A 33 -2.45 -30.35 4.77
CA ALA A 33 -1.20 -30.80 5.39
C ALA A 33 -1.09 -30.46 6.88
N LYS A 34 -2.10 -29.79 7.47
CA LYS A 34 -2.12 -29.28 8.86
C LYS A 34 -0.94 -28.36 9.19
N ILE A 35 -0.52 -27.57 8.21
CA ILE A 35 0.55 -26.59 8.35
C ILE A 35 -0.09 -25.22 8.54
N PRO A 36 0.12 -24.54 9.68
CA PRO A 36 -0.43 -23.22 9.95
C PRO A 36 0.18 -22.17 9.03
N VAL A 37 -0.62 -21.16 8.70
CA VAL A 37 -0.26 -20.06 7.80
C VAL A 37 -0.39 -18.73 8.53
N VAL A 38 0.63 -17.88 8.38
CA VAL A 38 0.62 -16.45 8.74
C VAL A 38 0.55 -15.65 7.45
N ALA A 39 -0.53 -14.90 7.25
CA ALA A 39 -0.65 -13.92 6.20
C ALA A 39 0.15 -12.67 6.61
N TYR A 40 1.28 -12.46 5.95
CA TYR A 40 2.21 -11.37 6.24
C TYR A 40 1.87 -10.15 5.40
N ASP A 41 1.60 -9.03 6.06
CA ASP A 41 1.29 -7.72 5.49
C ASP A 41 0.03 -7.68 4.61
N ARG A 42 -0.20 -8.63 3.73
CA ARG A 42 -1.34 -8.68 2.81
C ARG A 42 -2.39 -9.67 3.28
N LEU A 43 -3.65 -9.26 3.18
CA LEU A 43 -4.79 -10.08 3.60
C LEU A 43 -4.92 -11.35 2.76
N ILE A 44 -5.03 -12.49 3.44
CA ILE A 44 -5.55 -13.74 2.90
C ILE A 44 -6.94 -13.94 3.51
N GLN A 45 -7.98 -14.04 2.67
CA GLN A 45 -9.37 -14.15 3.12
C GLN A 45 -9.70 -15.57 3.59
N ASP A 46 -9.08 -16.00 4.69
CA ASP A 46 -9.34 -17.28 5.32
C ASP A 46 -9.30 -17.11 6.84
N LYS A 47 -10.39 -17.52 7.52
CA LYS A 47 -10.55 -17.35 8.99
C LYS A 47 -9.56 -18.12 9.84
N ASP A 48 -8.93 -19.16 9.27
CA ASP A 48 -7.97 -20.01 9.97
C ASP A 48 -6.52 -19.55 9.75
N VAL A 49 -6.34 -18.48 8.98
CA VAL A 49 -5.03 -17.86 8.71
C VAL A 49 -4.83 -16.67 9.65
N LEU A 50 -3.71 -16.66 10.37
CA LEU A 50 -3.34 -15.51 11.19
C LEU A 50 -2.91 -14.36 10.30
N TYR A 51 -3.67 -13.26 10.30
CA TYR A 51 -3.34 -12.06 9.55
C TYR A 51 -2.52 -11.09 10.41
N LEU A 52 -1.38 -10.68 9.93
CA LEU A 52 -0.45 -9.78 10.59
C LEU A 52 -0.06 -8.64 9.66
N THR A 53 -0.45 -7.42 10.00
CA THR A 53 -0.22 -6.22 9.18
C THR A 53 -0.21 -4.95 10.05
N PHE A 54 -0.15 -3.80 9.40
CA PHE A 54 -0.35 -2.47 9.99
C PHE A 54 -1.82 -2.03 9.87
N ASP A 55 -2.21 -1.00 10.62
CA ASP A 55 -3.49 -0.31 10.37
C ASP A 55 -3.41 0.51 9.07
N ASN A 56 -3.70 -0.15 7.96
CA ASN A 56 -3.58 0.46 6.64
C ASN A 56 -4.61 1.59 6.42
N VAL A 57 -5.75 1.56 7.12
CA VAL A 57 -6.73 2.66 7.07
C VAL A 57 -6.14 3.90 7.74
N GLU A 58 -5.52 3.75 8.92
CA GLU A 58 -4.87 4.87 9.60
C GLU A 58 -3.64 5.37 8.83
N VAL A 59 -2.86 4.50 8.20
CA VAL A 59 -1.79 4.91 7.29
C VAL A 59 -2.35 5.82 6.18
N GLY A 60 -3.46 5.42 5.56
CA GLY A 60 -4.15 6.24 4.56
C GLY A 60 -4.60 7.61 5.10
N ARG A 61 -5.15 7.63 6.32
CA ARG A 61 -5.52 8.89 6.99
C ARG A 61 -4.29 9.79 7.22
N MET A 62 -3.18 9.22 7.67
CA MET A 62 -1.93 9.98 7.87
C MET A 62 -1.43 10.60 6.56
N GLN A 63 -1.43 9.84 5.47
CA GLN A 63 -1.06 10.32 4.14
C GLN A 63 -1.90 11.52 3.72
N ALA A 64 -3.22 11.38 3.79
CA ALA A 64 -4.15 12.42 3.35
C ALA A 64 -4.09 13.68 4.24
N ARG A 65 -3.91 13.53 5.56
CA ARG A 65 -3.77 14.68 6.48
C ARG A 65 -2.59 15.57 6.09
N GLU A 66 -1.42 14.98 5.80
CA GLU A 66 -0.23 15.76 5.47
C GLU A 66 -0.37 16.44 4.09
N VAL A 67 -0.98 15.78 3.10
CA VAL A 67 -1.25 16.40 1.81
C VAL A 67 -2.29 17.53 1.95
N LEU A 68 -3.39 17.29 2.67
CA LEU A 68 -4.46 18.28 2.90
C LEU A 68 -3.94 19.53 3.62
N LYS A 69 -3.04 19.36 4.58
CA LYS A 69 -2.42 20.44 5.35
C LYS A 69 -1.63 21.40 4.46
N VAL A 70 -0.95 20.87 3.45
CA VAL A 70 -0.12 21.67 2.52
C VAL A 70 -0.96 22.22 1.37
N ARG A 71 -2.00 21.49 0.95
CA ARG A 71 -2.84 21.87 -0.19
C ARG A 71 -4.33 21.67 0.15
N PRO A 72 -4.95 22.58 0.90
CA PRO A 72 -6.34 22.39 1.38
C PRO A 72 -7.41 22.47 0.30
N LYS A 73 -7.06 22.91 -0.92
CA LYS A 73 -7.98 23.07 -2.05
C LYS A 73 -7.28 22.70 -3.37
N GLY A 74 -8.07 22.26 -4.35
CA GLY A 74 -7.57 22.06 -5.71
C GLY A 74 -7.94 20.71 -6.32
N ASN A 75 -7.28 20.40 -7.42
CA ASN A 75 -7.45 19.17 -8.18
C ASN A 75 -6.54 18.07 -7.62
N TYR A 76 -7.13 17.06 -7.05
CA TYR A 76 -6.44 15.93 -6.44
C TYR A 76 -6.44 14.70 -7.33
N VAL A 77 -5.41 13.89 -7.19
CA VAL A 77 -5.26 12.61 -7.86
C VAL A 77 -5.01 11.53 -6.83
N PHE A 78 -5.66 10.36 -6.98
CA PHE A 78 -5.31 9.13 -6.26
C PHE A 78 -4.50 8.20 -7.17
N ILE A 79 -3.28 7.86 -6.75
CA ILE A 79 -2.48 6.78 -7.34
C ILE A 79 -2.47 5.64 -6.32
N LYS A 80 -3.37 4.70 -6.53
CA LYS A 80 -3.60 3.56 -5.63
C LYS A 80 -2.57 2.46 -5.85
N GLY A 81 -2.52 1.49 -4.93
CA GLY A 81 -1.71 0.28 -5.07
C GLY A 81 -2.26 -0.71 -6.10
N SER A 82 -1.82 -1.98 -6.02
CA SER A 82 -2.29 -3.03 -6.92
C SER A 82 -3.77 -3.37 -6.67
N PRO A 83 -4.56 -3.58 -7.73
CA PRO A 83 -5.97 -3.97 -7.58
C PRO A 83 -6.15 -5.38 -6.98
N THR A 84 -5.11 -6.21 -6.99
CA THR A 84 -5.11 -7.57 -6.40
C THR A 84 -4.70 -7.59 -4.92
N ASP A 85 -4.40 -6.42 -4.34
CA ASP A 85 -3.99 -6.27 -2.94
C ASP A 85 -5.02 -5.41 -2.18
N PRO A 86 -5.78 -5.99 -1.23
CA PRO A 86 -6.76 -5.24 -0.43
C PRO A 86 -6.20 -4.03 0.32
N ASN A 87 -4.89 -4.00 0.60
CA ASN A 87 -4.26 -2.84 1.22
C ASN A 87 -4.42 -1.56 0.38
N ALA A 88 -4.49 -1.67 -0.95
CA ALA A 88 -4.72 -0.52 -1.83
C ALA A 88 -6.06 0.17 -1.51
N ASP A 89 -7.11 -0.61 -1.22
CA ASP A 89 -8.42 -0.08 -0.89
C ASP A 89 -8.52 0.35 0.57
N PHE A 90 -7.87 -0.34 1.51
CA PHE A 90 -7.81 0.09 2.92
C PHE A 90 -7.14 1.46 3.04
N LEU A 91 -6.00 1.65 2.39
CA LEU A 91 -5.31 2.95 2.31
C LEU A 91 -6.22 4.02 1.70
N ASN A 92 -6.82 3.73 0.54
CA ASN A 92 -7.68 4.69 -0.15
C ASN A 92 -8.93 5.03 0.67
N GLY A 93 -9.50 4.09 1.39
CA GLY A 93 -10.59 4.31 2.35
C GLY A 93 -10.22 5.36 3.39
N GLY A 94 -9.08 5.19 4.07
CA GLY A 94 -8.56 6.16 5.03
C GLY A 94 -8.26 7.54 4.42
N GLN A 95 -7.69 7.56 3.22
CA GLN A 95 -7.43 8.79 2.48
C GLN A 95 -8.74 9.56 2.20
N ARG A 96 -9.77 8.88 1.71
CA ARG A 96 -11.08 9.46 1.41
C ARG A 96 -11.81 9.95 2.64
N GLU A 97 -11.72 9.24 3.76
CA GLU A 97 -12.31 9.68 5.03
C GLU A 97 -11.81 11.07 5.45
N VAL A 98 -10.49 11.30 5.37
CA VAL A 98 -9.88 12.59 5.71
C VAL A 98 -10.28 13.69 4.73
N LEU A 99 -10.33 13.38 3.44
CA LEU A 99 -10.60 14.38 2.40
C LEU A 99 -12.10 14.64 2.21
N LYS A 100 -12.97 13.80 2.78
CA LYS A 100 -14.43 13.84 2.55
C LYS A 100 -15.04 15.22 2.74
N ALA A 101 -14.76 15.88 3.85
CA ALA A 101 -15.36 17.17 4.15
C ALA A 101 -14.94 18.27 3.15
N ALA A 102 -13.72 18.24 2.64
CA ALA A 102 -13.24 19.17 1.62
C ALA A 102 -13.82 18.85 0.23
N MET A 103 -14.00 17.56 -0.07
CA MET A 103 -14.66 17.12 -1.30
C MET A 103 -16.14 17.52 -1.30
N ASP A 104 -16.86 17.28 -0.20
CA ASP A 104 -18.29 17.61 -0.06
C ASP A 104 -18.53 19.13 -0.19
N LYS A 105 -17.61 19.96 0.26
CA LYS A 105 -17.63 21.42 0.11
C LYS A 105 -17.24 21.92 -1.30
N GLY A 106 -16.69 21.04 -2.13
CA GLY A 106 -16.13 21.42 -3.42
C GLY A 106 -14.76 22.11 -3.37
N ASP A 107 -14.12 22.16 -2.21
CA ASP A 107 -12.76 22.67 -2.05
C ASP A 107 -11.74 21.75 -2.75
N ILE A 108 -11.98 20.45 -2.76
CA ILE A 108 -11.18 19.43 -3.45
C ILE A 108 -12.00 18.74 -4.52
N LYS A 109 -11.43 18.61 -5.71
CA LYS A 109 -11.98 17.82 -6.81
C LYS A 109 -11.04 16.69 -7.17
N ILE A 110 -11.55 15.46 -7.21
CA ILE A 110 -10.77 14.32 -7.70
C ILE A 110 -10.82 14.32 -9.23
N VAL A 111 -9.67 14.58 -9.86
CA VAL A 111 -9.55 14.68 -11.32
C VAL A 111 -8.92 13.46 -11.97
N GLY A 112 -8.39 12.54 -11.16
CA GLY A 112 -7.83 11.27 -11.61
C GLY A 112 -7.74 10.27 -10.49
N GLU A 113 -7.97 9.00 -10.81
CA GLU A 113 -7.83 7.87 -9.91
C GLU A 113 -7.43 6.64 -10.70
N GLN A 114 -6.36 5.98 -10.31
CA GLN A 114 -5.85 4.78 -10.98
C GLN A 114 -5.25 3.80 -9.98
N TYR A 115 -5.49 2.51 -10.20
CA TYR A 115 -4.71 1.44 -9.60
C TYR A 115 -3.36 1.30 -10.29
N THR A 116 -2.38 0.79 -9.57
CA THR A 116 -1.02 0.57 -10.07
C THR A 116 -0.70 -0.91 -9.99
N ASP A 117 -0.77 -1.60 -11.10
CA ASP A 117 -0.50 -3.04 -11.18
C ASP A 117 0.87 -3.35 -10.57
N GLY A 118 0.89 -4.35 -9.67
CA GLY A 118 2.08 -4.80 -8.99
C GLY A 118 2.75 -3.77 -8.09
N TRP A 119 2.10 -2.64 -7.78
CA TRP A 119 2.71 -1.50 -7.07
C TRP A 119 3.92 -0.91 -7.80
N ALA A 120 4.10 -1.20 -9.09
CA ALA A 120 5.28 -0.90 -9.86
C ALA A 120 5.42 0.60 -10.14
N PRO A 121 6.57 1.24 -9.80
CA PRO A 121 6.78 2.67 -10.03
C PRO A 121 6.59 3.12 -11.46
N GLU A 122 6.99 2.30 -12.43
CA GLU A 122 6.84 2.56 -13.86
C GLU A 122 5.36 2.59 -14.30
N ASN A 123 4.50 1.78 -13.68
CA ASN A 123 3.06 1.82 -13.92
C ASN A 123 2.43 3.07 -13.29
N ALA A 124 2.87 3.45 -12.09
CA ALA A 124 2.46 4.69 -11.45
C ALA A 124 2.85 5.92 -12.28
N GLN A 125 4.04 5.93 -12.87
CA GLN A 125 4.49 7.00 -13.75
C GLN A 125 3.58 7.12 -14.98
N LYS A 126 3.32 6.02 -15.70
CA LYS A 126 2.41 5.99 -16.86
C LYS A 126 1.01 6.48 -16.50
N ASN A 127 0.47 6.00 -15.38
CA ASN A 127 -0.84 6.43 -14.89
C ASN A 127 -0.88 7.94 -14.65
N MET A 128 0.15 8.49 -14.00
CA MET A 128 0.22 9.91 -13.73
C MET A 128 0.38 10.74 -15.01
N GLU A 129 1.21 10.30 -15.96
CA GLU A 129 1.37 10.96 -17.28
C GLU A 129 0.04 11.04 -18.04
N GLN A 130 -0.75 9.96 -18.03
CA GLN A 130 -2.09 9.94 -18.64
C GLN A 130 -3.05 10.93 -17.95
N ILE A 131 -3.03 10.98 -16.61
CA ILE A 131 -3.86 11.89 -15.82
C ILE A 131 -3.45 13.35 -16.09
N LEU A 132 -2.16 13.65 -16.14
CA LEU A 132 -1.65 14.99 -16.45
C LEU A 132 -2.10 15.44 -17.84
N THR A 133 -1.97 14.58 -18.85
CA THR A 133 -2.41 14.84 -20.21
C THR A 133 -3.91 15.14 -20.27
N LYS A 134 -4.73 14.27 -19.64
CA LYS A 134 -6.19 14.41 -19.60
C LYS A 134 -6.66 15.71 -18.95
N ASN A 135 -5.91 16.20 -17.98
CA ASN A 135 -6.25 17.38 -17.20
C ASN A 135 -5.45 18.64 -17.61
N ALA A 136 -4.75 18.61 -18.75
CA ALA A 136 -3.89 19.72 -19.21
C ALA A 136 -2.93 20.20 -18.11
N ASN A 137 -2.32 19.27 -17.39
CA ASN A 137 -1.41 19.48 -16.24
C ASN A 137 -2.03 20.19 -15.03
N LYS A 138 -3.35 20.35 -14.96
CA LYS A 138 -4.04 21.00 -13.85
C LYS A 138 -4.28 20.03 -12.70
N VAL A 139 -3.20 19.68 -12.00
CA VAL A 139 -3.17 18.85 -10.80
C VAL A 139 -2.49 19.62 -9.68
N ASP A 140 -3.09 19.65 -8.50
CA ASP A 140 -2.62 20.42 -7.34
C ASP A 140 -2.06 19.55 -6.24
N ALA A 141 -2.45 18.27 -6.17
CA ALA A 141 -1.96 17.31 -5.19
C ALA A 141 -2.13 15.88 -5.65
N VAL A 142 -1.25 14.99 -5.19
CA VAL A 142 -1.33 13.56 -5.47
C VAL A 142 -1.26 12.77 -4.16
N VAL A 143 -2.27 11.95 -3.90
CA VAL A 143 -2.27 10.99 -2.81
C VAL A 143 -1.86 9.63 -3.38
N ALA A 144 -0.56 9.37 -3.33
CA ALA A 144 0.03 8.11 -3.75
C ALA A 144 0.11 7.14 -2.56
N SER A 145 -0.18 5.86 -2.82
CA SER A 145 -0.37 4.88 -1.75
C SER A 145 0.92 4.40 -1.11
N ASN A 146 2.04 4.35 -1.85
CA ASN A 146 3.35 3.98 -1.28
C ASN A 146 4.52 4.76 -1.92
N ASP A 147 5.71 4.55 -1.41
CA ASP A 147 6.93 5.26 -1.83
C ASP A 147 7.38 4.89 -3.25
N GLY A 148 7.16 3.65 -3.67
CA GLY A 148 7.41 3.21 -5.03
C GLY A 148 6.51 3.97 -6.02
N THR A 149 5.20 3.96 -5.80
CA THR A 149 4.24 4.68 -6.65
C THR A 149 4.45 6.19 -6.59
N ALA A 150 4.79 6.76 -5.41
CA ALA A 150 5.17 8.16 -5.28
C ALA A 150 6.40 8.52 -6.12
N GLY A 151 7.37 7.61 -6.22
CA GLY A 151 8.54 7.79 -7.08
C GLY A 151 8.17 7.94 -8.55
N GLY A 152 7.28 7.08 -9.05
CA GLY A 152 6.73 7.18 -10.41
C GLY A 152 5.97 8.48 -10.64
N VAL A 153 5.12 8.88 -9.69
CA VAL A 153 4.39 10.17 -9.72
C VAL A 153 5.35 11.35 -9.82
N VAL A 154 6.37 11.40 -8.95
CA VAL A 154 7.36 12.48 -8.95
C VAL A 154 8.12 12.54 -10.28
N ALA A 155 8.46 11.39 -10.88
CA ALA A 155 9.10 11.34 -12.19
C ALA A 155 8.21 11.96 -13.27
N ALA A 156 6.91 11.60 -13.31
CA ALA A 156 5.95 12.17 -14.26
C ALA A 156 5.76 13.69 -14.08
N LEU A 157 5.66 14.16 -12.83
CA LEU A 157 5.56 15.59 -12.52
C LEU A 157 6.79 16.36 -12.98
N LYS A 158 7.98 15.85 -12.72
CA LYS A 158 9.25 16.46 -13.16
C LYS A 158 9.36 16.53 -14.68
N ALA A 159 8.93 15.51 -15.40
CA ALA A 159 8.93 15.51 -16.86
C ALA A 159 8.08 16.64 -17.48
N GLN A 160 7.08 17.14 -16.73
CA GLN A 160 6.21 18.25 -17.10
C GLN A 160 6.63 19.59 -16.44
N ASN A 161 7.79 19.64 -15.78
CA ASN A 161 8.28 20.80 -15.02
C ASN A 161 7.29 21.26 -13.92
N LEU A 162 6.48 20.34 -13.37
CA LEU A 162 5.55 20.62 -12.29
C LEU A 162 6.29 20.43 -10.95
N VAL A 163 6.57 21.54 -10.28
CA VAL A 163 7.26 21.56 -8.98
C VAL A 163 6.31 21.96 -7.85
N GLY A 164 6.61 21.51 -6.63
CA GLY A 164 5.84 21.88 -5.44
C GLY A 164 4.44 21.26 -5.37
N ILE A 165 4.15 20.24 -6.15
CA ILE A 165 2.95 19.42 -6.03
C ILE A 165 3.15 18.45 -4.87
N PRO A 166 2.33 18.50 -3.79
CA PRO A 166 2.45 17.57 -2.68
C PRO A 166 2.11 16.14 -3.13
N VAL A 167 2.96 15.20 -2.69
CA VAL A 167 2.83 13.76 -2.98
C VAL A 167 3.00 12.98 -1.69
N SER A 168 2.07 12.09 -1.37
CA SER A 168 2.21 11.17 -0.23
C SER A 168 2.92 9.87 -0.60
N GLY A 169 3.30 9.11 0.43
CA GLY A 169 3.82 7.76 0.33
C GLY A 169 3.77 7.03 1.65
N GLN A 170 4.23 5.80 1.68
CA GLN A 170 4.48 4.97 2.86
C GLN A 170 5.65 4.04 2.59
N ASP A 171 6.16 3.41 3.59
CA ASP A 171 7.17 2.36 3.73
C ASP A 171 8.47 2.88 4.34
N GLY A 172 8.83 4.14 4.14
CA GLY A 172 10.08 4.72 4.64
C GLY A 172 11.29 4.34 3.78
N ASP A 173 11.09 4.19 2.48
CA ASP A 173 12.17 3.85 1.55
C ASP A 173 13.24 4.94 1.52
N VAL A 174 14.51 4.57 1.45
CA VAL A 174 15.64 5.52 1.41
C VAL A 174 15.48 6.53 0.27
N ALA A 175 15.01 6.09 -0.89
CA ALA A 175 14.75 6.98 -2.03
C ALA A 175 13.63 7.99 -1.71
N ALA A 176 12.59 7.58 -0.98
CA ALA A 176 11.51 8.45 -0.56
C ALA A 176 11.95 9.45 0.51
N LEU A 177 12.73 9.02 1.50
CA LEU A 177 13.31 9.91 2.51
C LEU A 177 14.15 11.01 1.85
N ASN A 178 14.93 10.66 0.83
CA ASN A 178 15.66 11.64 0.03
C ASN A 178 14.73 12.60 -0.73
N ARG A 179 13.60 12.10 -1.29
CA ARG A 179 12.61 12.98 -1.94
C ARG A 179 11.94 13.92 -0.94
N VAL A 180 11.61 13.42 0.27
CA VAL A 180 11.06 14.25 1.35
C VAL A 180 12.06 15.35 1.75
N ALA A 181 13.32 15.00 1.94
CA ALA A 181 14.37 15.96 2.29
C ALA A 181 14.57 17.07 1.22
N ARG A 182 14.32 16.74 -0.05
CA ARG A 182 14.39 17.70 -1.17
C ARG A 182 13.08 18.45 -1.44
N GLY A 183 12.01 18.18 -0.67
CA GLY A 183 10.69 18.77 -0.90
C GLY A 183 9.95 18.24 -2.15
N GLU A 184 10.37 17.11 -2.69
CA GLU A 184 9.78 16.45 -3.87
C GLU A 184 8.65 15.46 -3.51
N GLN A 185 8.58 15.06 -2.26
CA GLN A 185 7.53 14.25 -1.65
C GLN A 185 7.19 14.87 -0.29
N THR A 186 5.92 14.89 0.09
CA THR A 186 5.46 15.56 1.30
C THR A 186 5.63 14.69 2.53
N VAL A 187 5.32 13.41 2.41
CA VAL A 187 5.33 12.46 3.51
C VAL A 187 5.63 11.05 3.01
N SER A 188 6.36 10.30 3.82
CA SER A 188 6.41 8.84 3.78
C SER A 188 6.00 8.34 5.16
N VAL A 189 4.86 7.67 5.25
CA VAL A 189 4.43 7.04 6.50
C VAL A 189 5.27 5.77 6.72
N TRP A 190 6.06 5.77 7.79
CA TRP A 190 6.96 4.65 8.05
C TRP A 190 6.23 3.42 8.56
N LYS A 191 6.43 2.32 7.85
CA LYS A 191 6.00 0.97 8.24
C LYS A 191 7.23 0.16 8.65
N ASP A 192 7.41 -0.12 9.94
CA ASP A 192 8.59 -0.87 10.42
C ASP A 192 8.50 -2.36 10.07
N SER A 193 8.94 -2.71 8.88
CA SER A 193 8.96 -4.09 8.38
C SER A 193 9.82 -5.03 9.22
N ARG A 194 10.79 -4.52 9.98
CA ARG A 194 11.63 -5.32 10.90
C ARG A 194 10.80 -5.83 12.08
N GLN A 195 9.95 -4.97 12.65
CA GLN A 195 9.04 -5.37 13.73
C GLN A 195 7.98 -6.35 13.23
N LEU A 196 7.39 -6.08 12.06
CA LEU A 196 6.42 -6.97 11.45
C LEU A 196 7.04 -8.35 11.15
N GLY A 197 8.25 -8.38 10.57
CA GLY A 197 8.97 -9.62 10.30
C GLY A 197 9.34 -10.41 11.56
N LYS A 198 9.77 -9.72 12.62
CA LYS A 198 10.04 -10.35 13.93
C LYS A 198 8.77 -10.96 14.52
N ALA A 199 7.65 -10.24 14.47
CA ALA A 199 6.37 -10.75 14.97
C ALA A 199 5.90 -11.96 14.14
N ALA A 200 6.00 -11.90 12.82
CA ALA A 200 5.62 -13.00 11.94
C ALA A 200 6.44 -14.28 12.24
N GLY A 201 7.76 -14.16 12.40
CA GLY A 201 8.62 -15.27 12.78
C GLY A 201 8.28 -15.86 14.15
N THR A 202 7.98 -15.00 15.13
CA THR A 202 7.57 -15.42 16.48
C THR A 202 6.26 -16.20 16.44
N TYR A 203 5.25 -15.67 15.77
CA TYR A 203 3.94 -16.34 15.68
C TYR A 203 4.01 -17.63 14.85
N ALA A 204 4.76 -17.64 13.75
CA ALA A 204 4.98 -18.87 13.00
C ALA A 204 5.63 -19.99 13.83
N ALA A 205 6.62 -19.65 14.66
CA ALA A 205 7.26 -20.60 15.56
C ALA A 205 6.30 -21.12 16.65
N GLN A 206 5.48 -20.26 17.23
CA GLN A 206 4.45 -20.65 18.21
C GLN A 206 3.41 -21.59 17.58
N LEU A 207 2.89 -21.25 16.39
CA LEU A 207 1.95 -22.08 15.66
C LEU A 207 2.54 -23.43 15.27
N ALA A 208 3.81 -23.47 14.83
CA ALA A 208 4.53 -24.71 14.53
C ALA A 208 4.68 -25.62 15.75
N GLY A 209 4.78 -25.01 16.94
CA GLY A 209 4.83 -25.72 18.24
C GLY A 209 3.46 -26.10 18.81
N GLY A 210 2.37 -25.84 18.08
CA GLY A 210 1.00 -26.17 18.51
C GLY A 210 0.38 -25.17 19.48
N THR A 211 1.00 -24.01 19.69
CA THR A 211 0.44 -22.94 20.52
C THR A 211 -0.67 -22.23 19.76
N LYS A 212 -1.83 -22.05 20.39
CA LYS A 212 -2.89 -21.19 19.84
C LYS A 212 -2.48 -19.73 19.97
N VAL A 213 -2.47 -19.01 18.86
CA VAL A 213 -2.28 -17.57 18.82
C VAL A 213 -3.63 -16.94 18.57
N SER A 214 -4.05 -16.01 19.43
CA SER A 214 -5.21 -15.12 19.20
C SER A 214 -4.71 -13.79 18.65
N ALA A 215 -5.41 -13.28 17.66
CA ALA A 215 -5.23 -11.92 17.16
C ALA A 215 -5.71 -10.91 18.19
#